data_9eec463d9778dcda97dbfb7da7b1697e
#
_entry.id   9eec463d9778dcda97dbfb7da7b1697e
#
_cell.length_a   1.000
_cell.length_b   1.000
_cell.length_c   1.000
_cell.angle_alpha   90.00
_cell.angle_beta   90.00
_cell.angle_gamma   90.00
#
_symmetry.space_group_name_H-M   'P 1'
#
loop_
_entity.id
_entity.type
_entity.pdbx_description
1 polymer ?
#
loop_
_entity_poly.entity_id
_entity_poly.type
_entity_poly.pdbx_seq_one_letter_code
_entity_poly.pdbx_strand_id
1 'polypeptide(L)'
;MPYTSNPAIITQSAGGVGYNIALAAKYAGASVLLSSIVADDLAGRSLLKQLAESELSPKGIKQLNHVDGFRTAQYVAVNDKKKDLVMAMADMAILHDSPPDISDDWQSLVSSRKPKWIVVDANWSATLLSQIISIANKEKVKVAFEPVSVQKSVRIFQPDQQIVTPESVVPRHRISLATPNVFELETMYEAAKKMALFESSEWWESINSFEMSSAGSRDKLVSITNAELVDRGIPQQAIQLLPYIPNLVVKLGDQGCLLVYLLPPGDPNLSNPASAPYILSRATNDSSIVGGLYMRHFPPAEIVRQDEIMSVNGIGDTMLGVLMAGLAKEGARVEELIPVAQQGAVRTLKSVAAVSPEVRGLKGLIGIKKRL
;
A
#
# COMPACT_ATOMS: atom_id res chain seq x y z
N MET A 1 30.66 -16.77 15.30
CA MET A 1 31.17 -18.15 15.53
C MET A 1 29.98 -19.03 15.94
N PRO A 2 29.79 -20.21 15.37
CA PRO A 2 28.73 -21.12 15.81
C PRO A 2 29.05 -21.65 17.23
N TYR A 3 27.98 -22.04 17.93
CA TYR A 3 28.06 -22.63 19.29
C TYR A 3 28.61 -21.73 20.40
N THR A 4 28.61 -20.41 20.21
CA THR A 4 29.02 -19.45 21.24
C THR A 4 28.26 -18.15 21.15
N SER A 5 28.28 -17.36 22.25
CA SER A 5 27.75 -15.99 22.24
C SER A 5 28.66 -15.09 21.43
N ASN A 6 28.10 -14.31 20.54
CA ASN A 6 28.83 -13.32 19.75
C ASN A 6 28.44 -11.91 20.23
N PRO A 7 29.42 -11.03 20.44
CA PRO A 7 29.15 -9.63 20.76
C PRO A 7 28.28 -8.98 19.66
N ALA A 8 27.21 -8.33 20.07
CA ALA A 8 26.27 -7.65 19.15
C ALA A 8 25.69 -6.40 19.82
N ILE A 9 25.21 -5.47 19.01
CA ILE A 9 24.35 -4.38 19.44
C ILE A 9 22.92 -4.82 19.18
N ILE A 10 22.10 -4.85 20.25
CA ILE A 10 20.69 -5.23 20.16
C ILE A 10 19.87 -3.96 20.36
N THR A 11 19.05 -3.63 19.36
CA THR A 11 18.11 -2.52 19.43
C THR A 11 16.69 -3.05 19.29
N GLN A 12 15.76 -2.47 20.05
CA GLN A 12 14.35 -2.78 19.96
C GLN A 12 13.56 -1.50 19.65
N SER A 13 12.63 -1.58 18.72
CA SER A 13 11.77 -0.46 18.36
C SER A 13 10.34 -0.96 18.09
N ALA A 14 9.35 -0.10 18.32
CA ALA A 14 8.02 -0.34 17.80
C ALA A 14 8.09 -0.37 16.27
N GLY A 15 7.32 -1.27 15.66
CA GLY A 15 7.30 -1.44 14.22
C GLY A 15 6.09 -2.25 13.77
N GLY A 16 6.19 -2.67 12.54
CA GLY A 16 5.13 -3.34 11.78
C GLY A 16 4.58 -2.41 10.72
N VAL A 17 4.25 -2.97 9.56
CA VAL A 17 3.81 -2.22 8.37
C VAL A 17 2.64 -1.28 8.71
N GLY A 18 1.57 -1.80 9.31
CA GLY A 18 0.42 -0.99 9.72
C GLY A 18 0.76 0.12 10.70
N TYR A 19 1.66 -0.15 11.69
CA TYR A 19 2.16 0.86 12.61
C TYR A 19 2.92 1.98 11.89
N ASN A 20 3.85 1.63 11.02
CA ASN A 20 4.65 2.59 10.26
C ASN A 20 3.77 3.48 9.36
N ILE A 21 2.81 2.88 8.64
CA ILE A 21 1.86 3.60 7.79
C ILE A 21 1.03 4.58 8.64
N ALA A 22 0.50 4.11 9.78
CA ALA A 22 -0.31 4.93 10.69
C ALA A 22 0.50 6.11 11.26
N LEU A 23 1.74 5.86 11.68
CA LEU A 23 2.63 6.88 12.21
C LEU A 23 3.00 7.93 11.16
N ALA A 24 3.36 7.49 9.95
CA ALA A 24 3.66 8.38 8.84
C ALA A 24 2.45 9.24 8.44
N ALA A 25 1.26 8.65 8.37
CA ALA A 25 0.03 9.39 8.09
C ALA A 25 -0.29 10.39 9.21
N LYS A 26 -0.08 10.03 10.47
CA LYS A 26 -0.24 10.93 11.63
C LYS A 26 0.73 12.11 11.56
N TYR A 27 2.01 11.86 11.30
CA TYR A 27 3.01 12.90 11.15
C TYR A 27 2.70 13.83 9.97
N ALA A 28 2.16 13.30 8.90
CA ALA A 28 1.68 14.06 7.74
C ALA A 28 0.35 14.81 7.99
N GLY A 29 -0.22 14.69 9.19
CA GLY A 29 -1.37 15.49 9.65
C GLY A 29 -2.74 14.85 9.44
N ALA A 30 -2.81 13.53 9.18
CA ALA A 30 -4.09 12.83 9.14
C ALA A 30 -4.64 12.54 10.53
N SER A 31 -5.98 12.39 10.61
CA SER A 31 -6.63 11.74 11.73
C SER A 31 -6.58 10.24 11.54
N VAL A 32 -5.84 9.53 12.39
CA VAL A 32 -5.53 8.12 12.24
C VAL A 32 -6.00 7.33 13.46
N LEU A 33 -6.58 6.16 13.22
CA LEU A 33 -6.76 5.11 14.20
C LEU A 33 -6.05 3.87 13.70
N LEU A 34 -5.05 3.40 14.45
CA LEU A 34 -4.41 2.11 14.21
C LEU A 34 -5.26 1.02 14.87
N SER A 35 -5.67 0.02 14.10
CA SER A 35 -6.31 -1.19 14.62
C SER A 35 -5.37 -2.38 14.42
N SER A 36 -5.10 -3.10 15.50
CA SER A 36 -4.22 -4.27 15.51
C SER A 36 -4.47 -5.11 16.75
N ILE A 37 -3.68 -6.17 16.93
CA ILE A 37 -3.72 -7.02 18.11
C ILE A 37 -2.34 -7.19 18.71
N VAL A 38 -2.31 -7.31 20.03
CA VAL A 38 -1.12 -7.68 20.82
C VAL A 38 -1.52 -8.70 21.87
N ALA A 39 -0.56 -9.49 22.36
CA ALA A 39 -0.77 -10.31 23.54
C ALA A 39 -0.45 -9.52 24.82
N ASP A 40 -0.97 -9.98 25.95
CA ASP A 40 -0.56 -9.47 27.28
C ASP A 40 0.79 -10.08 27.69
N ASP A 41 1.82 -9.74 26.92
CA ASP A 41 3.22 -10.10 27.17
C ASP A 41 4.10 -8.84 27.28
N LEU A 42 5.39 -9.03 27.51
CA LEU A 42 6.33 -7.92 27.67
C LEU A 42 6.41 -7.07 26.39
N ALA A 43 6.40 -7.71 25.22
CA ALA A 43 6.47 -7.03 23.93
C ALA A 43 5.20 -6.21 23.67
N GLY A 44 4.01 -6.78 23.95
CA GLY A 44 2.73 -6.09 23.80
C GLY A 44 2.59 -4.88 24.71
N ARG A 45 2.95 -5.02 25.99
CA ARG A 45 2.96 -3.89 26.95
C ARG A 45 3.94 -2.80 26.55
N SER A 46 5.14 -3.17 26.07
CA SER A 46 6.11 -2.21 25.55
C SER A 46 5.58 -1.46 24.32
N LEU A 47 4.95 -2.18 23.39
CA LEU A 47 4.36 -1.59 22.18
C LEU A 47 3.23 -0.61 22.52
N LEU A 48 2.31 -0.97 23.42
CA LEU A 48 1.23 -0.09 23.85
C LEU A 48 1.77 1.19 24.50
N LYS A 49 2.83 1.11 25.29
CA LYS A 49 3.50 2.29 25.87
C LYS A 49 4.09 3.18 24.77
N GLN A 50 4.82 2.60 23.81
CA GLN A 50 5.42 3.34 22.70
C GLN A 50 4.36 3.97 21.79
N LEU A 51 3.21 3.32 21.59
CA LEU A 51 2.07 3.91 20.87
C LEU A 51 1.61 5.19 21.52
N ALA A 52 1.42 5.19 22.84
CA ALA A 52 1.00 6.38 23.59
C ALA A 52 2.03 7.52 23.48
N GLU A 53 3.32 7.20 23.47
CA GLU A 53 4.42 8.18 23.31
C GLU A 53 4.53 8.71 21.87
N SER A 54 4.11 7.95 20.85
CA SER A 54 4.20 8.30 19.43
C SER A 54 3.00 9.06 18.86
N GLU A 55 2.11 9.57 19.70
CA GLU A 55 0.88 10.28 19.30
C GLU A 55 -0.18 9.38 18.62
N LEU A 56 0.00 8.07 18.61
CA LEU A 56 -1.00 7.12 18.15
C LEU A 56 -1.85 6.61 19.32
N SER A 57 -3.17 6.62 19.13
CA SER A 57 -4.08 6.14 20.17
C SER A 57 -4.06 4.61 20.26
N PRO A 58 -3.88 4.01 21.44
CA PRO A 58 -3.98 2.56 21.62
C PRO A 58 -5.42 2.03 21.55
N LYS A 59 -6.44 2.89 21.43
CA LYS A 59 -7.87 2.53 21.48
C LYS A 59 -8.32 1.53 20.40
N GLY A 60 -7.57 1.39 19.32
CA GLY A 60 -7.85 0.42 18.26
C GLY A 60 -7.08 -0.90 18.42
N ILE A 61 -6.28 -1.04 19.48
CA ILE A 61 -5.48 -2.23 19.72
C ILE A 61 -6.24 -3.18 20.64
N LYS A 62 -6.51 -4.40 20.17
CA LYS A 62 -7.06 -5.47 20.97
C LYS A 62 -5.91 -6.18 21.70
N GLN A 63 -6.03 -6.29 23.02
CA GLN A 63 -5.08 -7.06 23.83
C GLN A 63 -5.66 -8.43 24.13
N LEU A 64 -4.96 -9.49 23.73
CA LEU A 64 -5.34 -10.88 23.99
C LEU A 64 -4.71 -11.34 25.28
N ASN A 65 -5.47 -12.12 26.07
CA ASN A 65 -4.99 -12.66 27.33
C ASN A 65 -3.86 -13.67 27.09
N HIS A 66 -2.89 -13.73 27.98
CA HIS A 66 -1.77 -14.67 27.92
C HIS A 66 -2.19 -16.14 28.01
N VAL A 67 -3.36 -16.39 28.60
CA VAL A 67 -3.90 -17.74 28.83
C VAL A 67 -4.14 -18.51 27.53
N ASP A 68 -4.37 -17.81 26.42
CA ASP A 68 -4.68 -18.39 25.11
C ASP A 68 -3.42 -18.77 24.31
N GLY A 69 -2.22 -18.63 24.88
CA GLY A 69 -0.95 -19.00 24.24
C GLY A 69 -0.49 -18.03 23.14
N PHE A 70 -1.19 -16.95 22.93
CA PHE A 70 -0.78 -15.91 21.97
C PHE A 70 0.47 -15.16 22.41
N ARG A 71 1.32 -14.81 21.44
CA ARG A 71 2.46 -13.91 21.62
C ARG A 71 2.34 -12.73 20.69
N THR A 72 2.73 -11.55 21.17
CA THR A 72 2.81 -10.35 20.33
C THR A 72 3.76 -10.57 19.17
N ALA A 73 3.33 -10.17 17.97
CA ALA A 73 4.13 -10.31 16.76
C ALA A 73 5.50 -9.62 16.91
N GLN A 74 6.55 -10.33 16.53
CA GLN A 74 7.92 -9.84 16.57
C GLN A 74 8.66 -10.20 15.29
N TYR A 75 9.53 -9.28 14.86
CA TYR A 75 10.46 -9.49 13.77
C TYR A 75 11.88 -9.22 14.27
N VAL A 76 12.76 -10.18 14.09
CA VAL A 76 14.16 -10.08 14.47
C VAL A 76 15.01 -10.13 13.20
N ALA A 77 15.80 -9.10 12.97
CA ALA A 77 16.79 -9.06 11.91
C ALA A 77 18.19 -9.11 12.51
N VAL A 78 19.02 -9.98 11.97
CA VAL A 78 20.45 -10.06 12.30
C VAL A 78 21.22 -9.56 11.10
N ASN A 79 21.90 -8.43 11.27
CA ASN A 79 22.71 -7.82 10.24
C ASN A 79 24.21 -8.00 10.56
N ASP A 80 25.02 -8.05 9.52
CA ASP A 80 26.48 -8.05 9.66
C ASP A 80 27.04 -6.63 9.90
N LYS A 81 28.38 -6.51 9.97
CA LYS A 81 29.06 -5.22 10.15
C LYS A 81 28.86 -4.25 8.98
N LYS A 82 28.47 -4.75 7.79
CA LYS A 82 28.16 -3.94 6.61
C LYS A 82 26.69 -3.54 6.56
N LYS A 83 25.90 -3.91 7.58
CA LYS A 83 24.44 -3.76 7.68
C LYS A 83 23.65 -4.66 6.70
N ASP A 84 24.29 -5.65 6.09
CA ASP A 84 23.61 -6.63 5.25
C ASP A 84 22.84 -7.62 6.12
N LEU A 85 21.62 -7.97 5.70
CA LEU A 85 20.76 -8.92 6.38
C LEU A 85 21.35 -10.34 6.27
N VAL A 86 21.78 -10.91 7.38
CA VAL A 86 22.29 -12.28 7.47
C VAL A 86 21.16 -13.28 7.72
N MET A 87 20.23 -12.93 8.62
CA MET A 87 19.11 -13.77 9.00
C MET A 87 17.94 -12.92 9.49
N ALA A 88 16.72 -13.36 9.17
CA ALA A 88 15.51 -12.79 9.73
C ALA A 88 14.60 -13.87 10.30
N MET A 89 13.95 -13.57 11.41
CA MET A 89 12.94 -14.43 12.05
C MET A 89 11.68 -13.60 12.30
N ALA A 90 10.52 -14.17 12.01
CA ALA A 90 9.23 -13.53 12.20
C ALA A 90 8.29 -14.45 12.97
N ASP A 91 7.90 -14.04 14.18
CA ASP A 91 6.79 -14.65 14.92
C ASP A 91 5.55 -13.79 14.68
N MET A 92 4.67 -14.27 13.80
CA MET A 92 3.47 -13.54 13.35
C MET A 92 2.18 -14.36 13.56
N ALA A 93 2.23 -15.45 14.35
CA ALA A 93 1.10 -16.37 14.54
C ALA A 93 -0.17 -15.64 15.01
N ILE A 94 -0.05 -14.66 15.90
CA ILE A 94 -1.17 -13.86 16.40
C ILE A 94 -2.00 -13.18 15.28
N LEU A 95 -1.39 -12.88 14.12
CA LEU A 95 -2.08 -12.27 12.98
C LEU A 95 -2.79 -13.31 12.09
N HIS A 96 -2.54 -14.59 12.31
CA HIS A 96 -3.13 -15.67 11.54
C HIS A 96 -4.23 -16.39 12.32
N ASP A 97 -3.98 -16.64 13.61
CA ASP A 97 -4.80 -17.44 14.49
C ASP A 97 -5.65 -16.57 15.44
N SER A 98 -5.91 -15.31 15.04
CA SER A 98 -6.66 -14.34 15.84
C SER A 98 -8.04 -14.85 16.24
N PRO A 99 -8.53 -14.46 17.43
CA PRO A 99 -9.86 -14.85 17.88
C PRO A 99 -10.94 -14.37 16.88
N PRO A 100 -12.02 -15.16 16.73
CA PRO A 100 -13.07 -14.86 15.74
C PRO A 100 -13.81 -13.55 15.98
N ASP A 101 -13.81 -13.02 17.19
CA ASP A 101 -14.49 -11.76 17.59
C ASP A 101 -13.76 -10.48 17.15
N ILE A 102 -12.57 -10.57 16.55
CA ILE A 102 -11.86 -9.38 16.05
C ILE A 102 -12.63 -8.68 14.92
N SER A 103 -13.35 -9.45 14.11
CA SER A 103 -14.20 -8.89 13.05
C SER A 103 -15.35 -8.04 13.59
N ASP A 104 -15.90 -8.37 14.74
CA ASP A 104 -16.96 -7.59 15.40
C ASP A 104 -16.43 -6.26 15.91
N ASP A 105 -15.21 -6.25 16.45
CA ASP A 105 -14.50 -5.03 16.81
C ASP A 105 -14.29 -4.13 15.59
N TRP A 106 -13.84 -4.69 14.47
CA TRP A 106 -13.66 -3.93 13.23
C TRP A 106 -14.98 -3.39 12.69
N GLN A 107 -16.05 -4.19 12.67
CA GLN A 107 -17.38 -3.74 12.24
C GLN A 107 -17.82 -2.54 13.11
N SER A 108 -17.68 -2.66 14.43
CA SER A 108 -18.03 -1.58 15.37
C SER A 108 -17.20 -0.31 15.14
N LEU A 109 -15.88 -0.46 14.95
CA LEU A 109 -14.98 0.67 14.69
C LEU A 109 -15.31 1.37 13.36
N VAL A 110 -15.51 0.61 12.28
CA VAL A 110 -15.78 1.19 10.95
C VAL A 110 -17.15 1.89 10.96
N SER A 111 -18.20 1.26 11.48
CA SER A 111 -19.55 1.83 11.54
C SER A 111 -19.62 3.10 12.39
N SER A 112 -18.89 3.13 13.53
CA SER A 112 -18.90 4.27 14.44
C SER A 112 -18.00 5.42 13.97
N ARG A 113 -16.85 5.13 13.37
CA ARG A 113 -15.86 6.14 12.97
C ARG A 113 -16.06 6.66 11.55
N LYS A 114 -16.68 5.87 10.67
CA LYS A 114 -16.93 6.17 9.25
C LYS A 114 -15.68 6.73 8.56
N PRO A 115 -14.56 6.01 8.57
CA PRO A 115 -13.33 6.48 7.95
C PRO A 115 -13.52 6.69 6.45
N LYS A 116 -12.79 7.62 5.84
CA LYS A 116 -12.78 7.77 4.37
C LYS A 116 -12.02 6.63 3.69
N TRP A 117 -10.98 6.12 4.35
CA TRP A 117 -10.13 5.05 3.89
C TRP A 117 -9.80 4.08 5.01
N ILE A 118 -9.71 2.82 4.64
CA ILE A 118 -9.07 1.78 5.45
C ILE A 118 -7.84 1.34 4.70
N VAL A 119 -6.68 1.33 5.37
CA VAL A 119 -5.45 0.73 4.86
C VAL A 119 -5.32 -0.64 5.50
N VAL A 120 -5.19 -1.67 4.68
CA VAL A 120 -4.94 -3.04 5.13
C VAL A 120 -3.59 -3.52 4.59
N ASP A 121 -2.78 -4.11 5.44
CA ASP A 121 -1.53 -4.74 5.02
C ASP A 121 -1.67 -6.27 4.99
N ALA A 122 -0.90 -6.89 4.13
CA ALA A 122 -0.97 -8.32 3.90
C ALA A 122 -0.33 -9.19 5.00
N ASN A 123 -0.04 -8.65 6.19
CA ASN A 123 0.39 -9.48 7.33
C ASN A 123 -0.76 -10.30 7.92
N TRP A 124 -1.99 -9.82 7.82
CA TRP A 124 -3.18 -10.55 8.21
C TRP A 124 -3.38 -11.81 7.37
N SER A 125 -3.99 -12.85 7.94
CA SER A 125 -4.42 -14.01 7.16
C SER A 125 -5.39 -13.61 6.04
N ALA A 126 -5.48 -14.41 4.99
CA ALA A 126 -6.41 -14.11 3.89
C ALA A 126 -7.88 -14.05 4.35
N THR A 127 -8.24 -14.87 5.35
CA THR A 127 -9.56 -14.85 5.98
C THR A 127 -9.85 -13.51 6.66
N LEU A 128 -8.92 -12.99 7.48
CA LEU A 128 -9.07 -11.73 8.16
C LEU A 128 -9.05 -10.54 7.17
N LEU A 129 -8.23 -10.62 6.11
CA LEU A 129 -8.27 -9.65 5.02
C LEU A 129 -9.64 -9.61 4.35
N SER A 130 -10.22 -10.79 4.08
CA SER A 130 -11.57 -10.89 3.49
C SER A 130 -12.62 -10.24 4.38
N GLN A 131 -12.57 -10.49 5.68
CA GLN A 131 -13.51 -9.91 6.65
C GLN A 131 -13.42 -8.39 6.68
N ILE A 132 -12.23 -7.80 6.88
CA ILE A 132 -12.09 -6.32 6.97
C ILE A 132 -12.43 -5.64 5.65
N ILE A 133 -12.06 -6.23 4.50
CA ILE A 133 -12.39 -5.68 3.19
C ILE A 133 -13.91 -5.75 2.96
N SER A 134 -14.56 -6.84 3.37
CA SER A 134 -16.03 -6.98 3.28
C SER A 134 -16.75 -5.96 4.15
N ILE A 135 -16.28 -5.73 5.38
CA ILE A 135 -16.80 -4.68 6.28
C ILE A 135 -16.65 -3.30 5.63
N ALA A 136 -15.47 -2.99 5.10
CA ALA A 136 -15.21 -1.72 4.43
C ALA A 136 -16.16 -1.49 3.24
N ASN A 137 -16.33 -2.50 2.39
CA ASN A 137 -17.21 -2.42 1.23
C ASN A 137 -18.68 -2.26 1.61
N LYS A 138 -19.16 -2.97 2.64
CA LYS A 138 -20.52 -2.83 3.18
C LYS A 138 -20.78 -1.40 3.67
N GLU A 139 -19.82 -0.79 4.32
CA GLU A 139 -19.87 0.58 4.82
C GLU A 139 -19.49 1.64 3.76
N LYS A 140 -19.22 1.21 2.52
CA LYS A 140 -18.79 2.06 1.38
C LYS A 140 -17.51 2.85 1.66
N VAL A 141 -16.60 2.28 2.43
CA VAL A 141 -15.29 2.83 2.74
C VAL A 141 -14.26 2.33 1.72
N LYS A 142 -13.44 3.22 1.20
CA LYS A 142 -12.38 2.87 0.25
C LYS A 142 -11.27 2.08 0.95
N VAL A 143 -10.76 1.07 0.24
CA VAL A 143 -9.68 0.21 0.75
C VAL A 143 -8.39 0.49 -0.02
N ALA A 144 -7.30 0.72 0.72
CA ALA A 144 -5.94 0.71 0.21
C ALA A 144 -5.23 -0.56 0.72
N PHE A 145 -4.56 -1.29 -0.18
CA PHE A 145 -3.88 -2.55 0.12
C PHE A 145 -2.36 -2.39 0.01
N GLU A 146 -1.65 -2.72 1.09
CA GLU A 146 -0.18 -2.84 1.09
C GLU A 146 0.22 -4.32 1.05
N PRO A 147 0.89 -4.77 -0.03
CA PRO A 147 1.23 -6.18 -0.25
C PRO A 147 2.28 -6.76 0.71
N VAL A 148 3.15 -5.93 1.28
CA VAL A 148 4.18 -6.26 2.28
C VAL A 148 5.34 -7.11 1.75
N SER A 149 5.05 -8.18 1.01
CA SER A 149 6.06 -9.07 0.43
C SER A 149 5.47 -9.93 -0.69
N VAL A 150 6.34 -10.48 -1.52
CA VAL A 150 5.98 -11.38 -2.63
C VAL A 150 5.03 -12.49 -2.17
N GLN A 151 5.36 -13.19 -1.08
CA GLN A 151 4.53 -14.29 -0.57
C GLN A 151 3.16 -13.85 -0.03
N LYS A 152 3.07 -12.64 0.52
CA LYS A 152 1.85 -12.14 1.14
C LYS A 152 0.96 -11.40 0.14
N SER A 153 1.53 -10.85 -0.92
CA SER A 153 0.80 -10.10 -1.97
C SER A 153 -0.32 -10.90 -2.62
N VAL A 154 -0.20 -12.24 -2.66
CA VAL A 154 -1.19 -13.14 -3.26
C VAL A 154 -2.38 -13.45 -2.35
N ARG A 155 -2.38 -13.01 -1.10
CA ARG A 155 -3.46 -13.31 -0.15
C ARG A 155 -4.82 -12.81 -0.59
N ILE A 156 -4.87 -11.74 -1.38
CA ILE A 156 -6.12 -11.22 -1.95
C ILE A 156 -6.64 -12.04 -3.14
N PHE A 157 -5.81 -12.94 -3.70
CA PHE A 157 -6.13 -13.80 -4.85
C PHE A 157 -6.39 -15.24 -4.44
N GLN A 158 -6.88 -15.49 -3.24
CA GLN A 158 -7.26 -16.85 -2.79
C GLN A 158 -8.73 -17.10 -3.10
N PRO A 159 -9.06 -18.16 -3.90
CA PRO A 159 -10.41 -18.39 -4.42
C PRO A 159 -11.49 -18.53 -3.33
N ASP A 160 -11.15 -19.20 -2.22
CA ASP A 160 -12.03 -19.45 -1.08
C ASP A 160 -12.30 -18.21 -0.24
N GLN A 161 -11.49 -17.14 -0.37
CA GLN A 161 -11.65 -15.92 0.42
C GLN A 161 -12.47 -14.83 -0.27
N GLN A 162 -12.77 -14.98 -1.56
CA GLN A 162 -13.67 -14.12 -2.34
C GLN A 162 -13.31 -12.62 -2.26
N ILE A 163 -12.01 -12.27 -2.14
CA ILE A 163 -11.57 -10.86 -2.10
C ILE A 163 -11.53 -10.30 -3.53
N VAL A 164 -10.75 -10.92 -4.41
CA VAL A 164 -10.74 -10.61 -5.83
C VAL A 164 -11.40 -11.76 -6.58
N THR A 165 -12.50 -11.47 -7.24
CA THR A 165 -13.31 -12.44 -8.00
C THR A 165 -13.59 -11.89 -9.40
N PRO A 166 -14.02 -12.68 -10.37
CA PRO A 166 -14.38 -12.20 -11.70
C PRO A 166 -15.33 -11.00 -11.66
N GLU A 167 -16.30 -10.97 -10.75
CA GLU A 167 -17.32 -9.93 -10.61
C GLU A 167 -16.81 -8.67 -9.91
N SER A 168 -15.65 -8.75 -9.24
CA SER A 168 -15.07 -7.62 -8.48
C SER A 168 -14.28 -6.65 -9.36
N VAL A 169 -14.68 -6.46 -10.60
CA VAL A 169 -14.14 -5.45 -11.51
C VAL A 169 -14.85 -4.10 -11.31
N VAL A 170 -14.23 -3.03 -11.76
CA VAL A 170 -14.87 -1.70 -11.76
C VAL A 170 -16.26 -1.73 -12.38
N PRO A 171 -17.26 -1.03 -11.82
CA PRO A 171 -17.21 -0.18 -10.63
C PRO A 171 -17.39 -0.93 -9.31
N ARG A 172 -17.48 -2.28 -9.32
CA ARG A 172 -17.72 -3.14 -8.15
C ARG A 172 -16.43 -3.64 -7.48
N HIS A 173 -15.29 -3.01 -7.80
CA HIS A 173 -14.00 -3.37 -7.21
C HIS A 173 -14.03 -3.27 -5.68
N ARG A 174 -13.32 -4.18 -5.01
CA ARG A 174 -13.27 -4.24 -3.53
C ARG A 174 -12.06 -3.53 -2.94
N ILE A 175 -11.01 -3.33 -3.75
CA ILE A 175 -9.77 -2.64 -3.38
C ILE A 175 -9.63 -1.43 -4.28
N SER A 176 -9.54 -0.24 -3.69
CA SER A 176 -9.52 1.01 -4.44
C SER A 176 -8.11 1.46 -4.83
N LEU A 177 -7.09 1.03 -4.07
CA LEU A 177 -5.68 1.38 -4.29
C LEU A 177 -4.81 0.21 -3.84
N ALA A 178 -3.72 -0.09 -4.56
CA ALA A 178 -2.64 -0.90 -4.03
C ALA A 178 -1.27 -0.28 -4.32
N THR A 179 -0.29 -0.60 -3.45
CA THR A 179 1.06 -0.01 -3.52
C THR A 179 2.17 -1.08 -3.59
N PRO A 180 2.13 -1.98 -4.59
CA PRO A 180 3.14 -3.01 -4.74
C PRO A 180 4.51 -2.44 -5.12
N ASN A 181 5.57 -3.15 -4.77
CA ASN A 181 6.83 -3.04 -5.50
C ASN A 181 6.77 -3.90 -6.79
N VAL A 182 7.84 -3.87 -7.59
CA VAL A 182 7.88 -4.58 -8.87
C VAL A 182 7.66 -6.08 -8.71
N PHE A 183 8.31 -6.71 -7.74
CA PHE A 183 8.21 -8.16 -7.51
C PHE A 183 6.83 -8.56 -6.95
N GLU A 184 6.26 -7.72 -6.12
CA GLU A 184 4.89 -7.90 -5.62
C GLU A 184 3.87 -7.75 -6.75
N LEU A 185 4.03 -6.76 -7.64
CA LEU A 185 3.17 -6.58 -8.81
C LEU A 185 3.21 -7.80 -9.72
N GLU A 186 4.41 -8.28 -10.09
CA GLU A 186 4.61 -9.48 -10.90
C GLU A 186 3.90 -10.70 -10.29
N THR A 187 4.03 -10.87 -8.97
CA THR A 187 3.42 -12.00 -8.25
C THR A 187 1.90 -11.86 -8.17
N MET A 188 1.38 -10.65 -7.95
CA MET A 188 -0.07 -10.36 -7.98
C MET A 188 -0.65 -10.66 -9.37
N TYR A 189 0.05 -10.25 -10.43
CA TYR A 189 -0.34 -10.51 -11.81
C TYR A 189 -0.40 -12.03 -12.11
N GLU A 190 0.65 -12.78 -11.75
CA GLU A 190 0.67 -14.23 -11.96
C GLU A 190 -0.41 -14.95 -11.13
N ALA A 191 -0.70 -14.48 -9.92
CA ALA A 191 -1.79 -15.03 -9.11
C ALA A 191 -3.16 -14.79 -9.76
N ALA A 192 -3.42 -13.58 -10.26
CA ALA A 192 -4.65 -13.26 -10.98
C ALA A 192 -4.80 -14.11 -12.25
N LYS A 193 -3.71 -14.29 -13.00
CA LYS A 193 -3.66 -15.14 -14.20
C LYS A 193 -3.95 -16.61 -13.85
N LYS A 194 -3.35 -17.13 -12.79
CA LYS A 194 -3.58 -18.51 -12.32
C LYS A 194 -5.04 -18.76 -11.92
N MET A 195 -5.73 -17.72 -11.44
CA MET A 195 -7.16 -17.77 -11.15
C MET A 195 -8.05 -17.56 -12.39
N ALA A 196 -7.48 -17.50 -13.60
CA ALA A 196 -8.18 -17.21 -14.84
C ALA A 196 -9.00 -15.88 -14.80
N LEU A 197 -8.59 -14.92 -13.96
CA LEU A 197 -9.31 -13.65 -13.81
C LEU A 197 -9.27 -12.81 -15.11
N PHE A 198 -8.23 -12.93 -15.91
CA PHE A 198 -8.08 -12.23 -17.19
C PHE A 198 -8.84 -12.92 -18.35
N GLU A 199 -9.52 -14.03 -18.06
CA GLU A 199 -10.33 -14.76 -19.03
C GLU A 199 -11.83 -14.55 -18.81
N SER A 200 -12.23 -13.88 -17.70
CA SER A 200 -13.62 -13.64 -17.37
C SER A 200 -14.27 -12.61 -18.31
N SER A 201 -15.57 -12.77 -18.58
CA SER A 201 -16.34 -11.83 -19.39
C SER A 201 -16.34 -10.42 -18.81
N GLU A 202 -16.43 -10.31 -17.50
CA GLU A 202 -16.43 -9.04 -16.75
C GLU A 202 -15.10 -8.29 -16.89
N TRP A 203 -13.99 -9.03 -16.88
CA TRP A 203 -12.67 -8.43 -17.12
C TRP A 203 -12.55 -7.94 -18.56
N TRP A 204 -13.01 -8.74 -19.53
CA TRP A 204 -12.99 -8.35 -20.95
C TRP A 204 -13.86 -7.11 -21.22
N GLU A 205 -15.04 -7.03 -20.62
CA GLU A 205 -15.89 -5.85 -20.70
C GLU A 205 -15.18 -4.62 -20.13
N SER A 206 -14.57 -4.76 -18.95
CA SER A 206 -13.84 -3.68 -18.31
C SER A 206 -12.61 -3.23 -19.11
N ILE A 207 -11.74 -4.16 -19.54
CA ILE A 207 -10.49 -3.82 -20.24
C ILE A 207 -10.77 -3.19 -21.62
N ASN A 208 -11.81 -3.67 -22.32
CA ASN A 208 -12.23 -3.10 -23.60
C ASN A 208 -12.77 -1.67 -23.43
N SER A 209 -13.41 -1.35 -22.29
CA SER A 209 -13.88 0.01 -22.01
C SER A 209 -12.74 1.03 -21.86
N PHE A 210 -11.49 0.60 -21.70
CA PHE A 210 -10.34 1.49 -21.68
C PHE A 210 -10.01 2.06 -23.08
N GLU A 211 -10.50 1.45 -24.15
CA GLU A 211 -10.29 1.84 -25.55
C GLU A 211 -8.79 2.08 -25.88
N MET A 212 -7.96 1.19 -25.40
CA MET A 212 -6.52 1.27 -25.69
C MET A 212 -6.23 0.87 -27.14
N SER A 213 -5.55 1.76 -27.87
CA SER A 213 -5.05 1.42 -29.20
C SER A 213 -3.86 0.45 -29.11
N SER A 214 -3.89 -0.60 -29.93
CA SER A 214 -2.72 -1.50 -30.09
C SER A 214 -1.61 -0.86 -30.94
N ALA A 215 -1.95 0.11 -31.80
CA ALA A 215 -0.98 0.77 -32.66
C ALA A 215 -0.08 1.73 -31.86
N GLY A 216 1.25 1.52 -31.92
CA GLY A 216 2.23 2.36 -31.23
C GLY A 216 2.19 2.26 -29.70
N SER A 217 1.50 1.27 -29.15
CA SER A 217 1.33 1.13 -27.70
C SER A 217 2.66 0.99 -26.94
N ARG A 218 3.62 0.23 -27.50
CA ARG A 218 4.93 0.08 -26.88
C ARG A 218 5.70 1.40 -26.84
N ASP A 219 5.73 2.15 -27.95
CA ASP A 219 6.46 3.42 -28.00
C ASP A 219 5.87 4.43 -27.03
N LYS A 220 4.55 4.46 -26.91
CA LYS A 220 3.85 5.33 -25.94
C LYS A 220 4.17 4.94 -24.49
N LEU A 221 4.19 3.64 -24.17
CA LEU A 221 4.59 3.17 -22.84
C LEU A 221 6.05 3.53 -22.53
N VAL A 222 6.97 3.35 -23.51
CA VAL A 222 8.38 3.71 -23.36
C VAL A 222 8.53 5.23 -23.14
N SER A 223 7.76 6.06 -23.84
CA SER A 223 7.82 7.53 -23.69
C SER A 223 7.36 8.01 -22.31
N ILE A 224 6.43 7.29 -21.68
CA ILE A 224 5.89 7.62 -20.35
C ILE A 224 6.75 7.04 -19.22
N THR A 225 7.42 5.91 -19.48
CA THR A 225 8.23 5.16 -18.52
C THR A 225 9.69 5.10 -18.99
N ASN A 226 10.16 3.92 -19.33
CA ASN A 226 11.42 3.65 -20.03
C ASN A 226 11.37 2.25 -20.67
N ALA A 227 12.35 1.95 -21.53
CA ALA A 227 12.40 0.68 -22.25
C ALA A 227 12.52 -0.51 -21.28
N GLU A 228 13.34 -0.41 -20.23
CA GLU A 228 13.57 -1.48 -19.26
C GLU A 228 12.25 -1.90 -18.56
N LEU A 229 11.47 -0.96 -18.06
CA LEU A 229 10.20 -1.24 -17.40
C LEU A 229 9.17 -1.87 -18.36
N VAL A 230 9.15 -1.41 -19.62
CA VAL A 230 8.25 -1.95 -20.65
C VAL A 230 8.67 -3.37 -21.05
N ASP A 231 9.97 -3.62 -21.21
CA ASP A 231 10.49 -4.94 -21.58
C ASP A 231 10.32 -5.97 -20.45
N ARG A 232 10.30 -5.52 -19.19
CA ARG A 232 9.89 -6.33 -18.01
C ARG A 232 8.38 -6.52 -17.91
N GLY A 233 7.58 -5.84 -18.71
CA GLY A 233 6.12 -5.95 -18.68
C GLY A 233 5.43 -5.21 -17.54
N ILE A 234 6.12 -4.35 -16.80
CA ILE A 234 5.58 -3.69 -15.60
C ILE A 234 4.34 -2.82 -15.90
N PRO A 235 4.36 -1.92 -16.89
CA PRO A 235 3.17 -1.15 -17.27
C PRO A 235 2.01 -2.04 -17.72
N GLN A 236 2.30 -3.10 -18.48
CA GLN A 236 1.30 -4.02 -19.01
C GLN A 236 0.61 -4.81 -17.90
N GLN A 237 1.37 -5.36 -16.95
CA GLN A 237 0.85 -6.07 -15.78
C GLN A 237 -0.03 -5.16 -14.93
N ALA A 238 0.43 -3.91 -14.70
CA ALA A 238 -0.37 -2.93 -13.97
C ALA A 238 -1.71 -2.65 -14.66
N ILE A 239 -1.71 -2.43 -15.99
CA ILE A 239 -2.94 -2.19 -16.77
C ILE A 239 -3.91 -3.37 -16.65
N GLN A 240 -3.42 -4.61 -16.72
CA GLN A 240 -4.28 -5.79 -16.64
C GLN A 240 -4.92 -5.98 -15.25
N LEU A 241 -4.31 -5.47 -14.19
CA LEU A 241 -4.87 -5.49 -12.84
C LEU A 241 -5.85 -4.35 -12.55
N LEU A 242 -5.87 -3.27 -13.36
CA LEU A 242 -6.74 -2.10 -13.11
C LEU A 242 -8.24 -2.41 -13.04
N PRO A 243 -8.80 -3.37 -13.80
CA PRO A 243 -10.20 -3.74 -13.62
C PRO A 243 -10.53 -4.12 -12.16
N TYR A 244 -9.62 -4.79 -11.47
CA TYR A 244 -9.79 -5.24 -10.09
C TYR A 244 -9.31 -4.22 -9.04
N ILE A 245 -8.28 -3.44 -9.37
CA ILE A 245 -7.64 -2.44 -8.49
C ILE A 245 -7.42 -1.16 -9.29
N PRO A 246 -8.40 -0.24 -9.32
CA PRO A 246 -8.41 0.88 -10.26
C PRO A 246 -7.31 1.92 -10.07
N ASN A 247 -6.52 1.84 -8.98
CA ASN A 247 -5.35 2.69 -8.74
C ASN A 247 -4.18 1.84 -8.27
N LEU A 248 -3.06 1.92 -8.97
CA LEU A 248 -1.81 1.25 -8.64
C LEU A 248 -0.67 2.26 -8.55
N VAL A 249 0.06 2.23 -7.45
CA VAL A 249 1.32 2.96 -7.27
C VAL A 249 2.43 1.94 -7.13
N VAL A 250 3.12 1.63 -8.23
CA VAL A 250 4.19 0.63 -8.25
C VAL A 250 5.49 1.27 -7.79
N LYS A 251 6.05 0.78 -6.68
CA LYS A 251 7.32 1.23 -6.12
C LYS A 251 8.48 0.65 -6.94
N LEU A 252 9.35 1.50 -7.50
CA LEU A 252 10.45 1.14 -8.40
C LEU A 252 11.84 1.28 -7.74
N GLY A 253 11.90 1.34 -6.40
CA GLY A 253 13.14 1.53 -5.67
C GLY A 253 13.76 2.91 -5.93
N ASP A 254 15.01 2.93 -6.35
CA ASP A 254 15.76 4.14 -6.69
C ASP A 254 15.30 4.82 -7.99
N GLN A 255 14.47 4.15 -8.78
CA GLN A 255 13.82 4.73 -9.97
C GLN A 255 12.51 5.48 -9.65
N GLY A 256 12.12 5.60 -8.38
CA GLY A 256 10.90 6.31 -7.97
C GLY A 256 9.66 5.44 -7.97
N CYS A 257 8.58 5.84 -8.67
CA CYS A 257 7.37 5.02 -8.77
C CYS A 257 6.59 5.25 -10.08
N LEU A 258 5.80 4.25 -10.45
CA LEU A 258 4.85 4.31 -11.56
C LEU A 258 3.43 4.38 -11.00
N LEU A 259 2.71 5.45 -11.32
CA LEU A 259 1.28 5.58 -11.06
C LEU A 259 0.50 5.15 -12.30
N VAL A 260 -0.44 4.25 -12.11
CA VAL A 260 -1.39 3.81 -13.14
C VAL A 260 -2.79 3.79 -12.54
N TYR A 261 -3.74 4.50 -13.15
CA TYR A 261 -5.11 4.49 -12.63
C TYR A 261 -6.16 4.79 -13.69
N LEU A 262 -7.40 4.37 -13.40
CA LEU A 262 -8.55 4.63 -14.23
C LEU A 262 -9.13 6.02 -13.93
N LEU A 263 -9.29 6.80 -14.98
CA LEU A 263 -10.00 8.08 -14.92
C LEU A 263 -11.51 7.82 -15.03
N PRO A 264 -12.32 8.32 -14.09
CA PRO A 264 -13.77 8.25 -14.25
C PRO A 264 -14.25 9.10 -15.43
N PRO A 265 -15.45 8.84 -15.96
CA PRO A 265 -16.05 9.71 -16.96
C PRO A 265 -16.13 11.16 -16.48
N GLY A 266 -15.70 12.10 -17.33
CA GLY A 266 -15.67 13.53 -16.98
C GLY A 266 -14.56 13.96 -16.02
N ASP A 267 -13.55 13.10 -15.75
CA ASP A 267 -12.42 13.50 -14.93
C ASP A 267 -11.71 14.74 -15.51
N PRO A 268 -11.39 15.75 -14.69
CA PRO A 268 -10.71 16.96 -15.15
C PRO A 268 -9.37 16.72 -15.88
N ASN A 269 -8.66 15.62 -15.58
CA ASN A 269 -7.43 15.27 -16.29
C ASN A 269 -7.65 14.97 -17.76
N LEU A 270 -8.84 14.49 -18.14
CA LEU A 270 -9.14 14.20 -19.54
C LEU A 270 -9.07 15.44 -20.44
N SER A 271 -9.38 16.61 -19.89
CA SER A 271 -9.32 17.90 -20.60
C SER A 271 -8.11 18.77 -20.22
N ASN A 272 -7.32 18.37 -19.22
CA ASN A 272 -6.18 19.15 -18.76
C ASN A 272 -4.96 18.97 -19.69
N PRO A 273 -4.45 20.03 -20.36
CA PRO A 273 -3.28 19.94 -21.22
C PRO A 273 -2.03 19.38 -20.51
N ALA A 274 -1.84 19.70 -19.21
CA ALA A 274 -0.71 19.22 -18.42
C ALA A 274 -0.76 17.70 -18.17
N SER A 275 -1.93 17.10 -18.22
CA SER A 275 -2.14 15.65 -18.06
C SER A 275 -2.08 14.89 -19.40
N ALA A 276 -2.23 15.60 -20.53
CA ALA A 276 -2.31 14.99 -21.86
C ALA A 276 -1.15 14.02 -22.19
N PRO A 277 0.12 14.28 -21.85
CA PRO A 277 1.22 13.35 -22.08
C PRO A 277 1.07 12.00 -21.34
N TYR A 278 0.35 11.99 -20.24
CA TYR A 278 0.19 10.84 -19.34
C TYR A 278 -1.13 10.08 -19.56
N ILE A 279 -1.99 10.51 -20.48
CA ILE A 279 -3.23 9.83 -20.80
C ILE A 279 -2.98 8.79 -21.88
N LEU A 280 -3.05 7.51 -21.50
CA LEU A 280 -2.85 6.40 -22.41
C LEU A 280 -4.04 6.22 -23.35
N SER A 281 -5.23 6.35 -22.82
CA SER A 281 -6.47 6.24 -23.60
C SER A 281 -7.53 7.23 -23.10
N ARG A 282 -8.46 7.57 -23.99
CA ARG A 282 -9.70 8.29 -23.69
C ARG A 282 -10.84 7.45 -24.23
N ALA A 283 -11.75 7.03 -23.35
CA ALA A 283 -12.96 6.38 -23.77
C ALA A 283 -13.86 7.39 -24.47
N THR A 284 -14.20 7.11 -25.74
CA THR A 284 -15.03 7.97 -26.60
C THR A 284 -16.46 7.50 -26.66
N ASN A 285 -16.68 6.22 -26.32
CA ASN A 285 -18.02 5.64 -26.21
C ASN A 285 -18.65 6.05 -24.89
N ASP A 286 -19.98 6.03 -24.82
CA ASP A 286 -20.76 6.36 -23.61
C ASP A 286 -20.54 5.36 -22.46
N SER A 287 -19.28 4.98 -22.21
CA SER A 287 -18.91 4.16 -21.07
C SER A 287 -19.22 4.92 -19.79
N SER A 288 -20.21 4.47 -19.06
CA SER A 288 -20.52 5.00 -17.73
C SER A 288 -19.50 4.60 -16.67
N ILE A 289 -18.52 3.77 -17.03
CA ILE A 289 -17.58 3.12 -16.08
C ILE A 289 -16.22 3.80 -16.10
N VAL A 290 -15.64 4.01 -17.28
CA VAL A 290 -14.26 4.50 -17.45
C VAL A 290 -14.24 5.64 -18.46
N GLY A 291 -13.62 6.76 -18.11
CA GLY A 291 -13.38 7.90 -19.02
C GLY A 291 -12.02 7.83 -19.70
N GLY A 292 -11.09 7.05 -19.15
CA GLY A 292 -9.75 6.87 -19.72
C GLY A 292 -8.78 6.23 -18.77
N LEU A 293 -7.53 6.10 -19.23
CA LEU A 293 -6.43 5.53 -18.47
C LEU A 293 -5.28 6.54 -18.34
N TYR A 294 -4.86 6.79 -17.12
CA TYR A 294 -3.72 7.63 -16.80
C TYR A 294 -2.53 6.78 -16.36
N MET A 295 -1.36 7.10 -16.88
CA MET A 295 -0.09 6.51 -16.46
C MET A 295 0.99 7.57 -16.40
N ARG A 296 1.77 7.58 -15.32
CA ARG A 296 2.91 8.49 -15.17
C ARG A 296 4.00 7.87 -14.33
N HIS A 297 5.21 7.88 -14.85
CA HIS A 297 6.42 7.62 -14.07
C HIS A 297 6.83 8.90 -13.33
N PHE A 298 7.02 8.76 -12.03
CA PHE A 298 7.55 9.81 -11.16
C PHE A 298 8.98 9.42 -10.80
N PRO A 299 9.99 10.16 -11.25
CA PRO A 299 11.37 9.91 -10.82
C PRO A 299 11.47 10.09 -9.29
N PRO A 300 12.53 9.59 -8.65
CA PRO A 300 12.72 9.75 -7.21
C PRO A 300 12.77 11.24 -6.85
N ALA A 301 12.20 11.61 -5.69
CA ALA A 301 12.23 12.99 -5.22
C ALA A 301 13.65 13.48 -4.98
N GLU A 302 14.58 12.57 -4.70
CA GLU A 302 16.00 12.83 -4.51
C GLU A 302 16.80 11.54 -4.81
N ILE A 303 17.96 11.68 -5.44
CA ILE A 303 18.94 10.60 -5.56
C ILE A 303 19.80 10.63 -4.30
N VAL A 304 19.55 9.71 -3.38
CA VAL A 304 20.25 9.63 -2.09
C VAL A 304 21.55 8.85 -2.28
N ARG A 305 22.66 9.39 -1.81
CA ARG A 305 23.96 8.72 -1.84
C ARG A 305 24.00 7.56 -0.85
N GLN A 306 24.78 6.53 -1.14
CA GLN A 306 24.88 5.33 -0.31
C GLN A 306 25.32 5.64 1.13
N ASP A 307 26.18 6.64 1.33
CA ASP A 307 26.66 7.07 2.64
C ASP A 307 25.60 7.83 3.48
N GLU A 308 24.55 8.34 2.85
CA GLU A 308 23.41 9.01 3.49
C GLU A 308 22.29 8.02 3.89
N ILE A 309 22.32 6.78 3.38
CA ILE A 309 21.31 5.76 3.70
C ILE A 309 21.54 5.23 5.11
N MET A 310 20.59 5.53 5.99
CA MET A 310 20.63 5.07 7.38
C MET A 310 19.86 3.77 7.59
N SER A 311 18.72 3.61 6.94
CA SER A 311 17.89 2.41 7.02
C SER A 311 16.97 2.31 5.80
N VAL A 312 16.78 1.08 5.29
CA VAL A 312 15.80 0.80 4.23
C VAL A 312 14.42 0.38 4.78
N ASN A 313 14.31 0.24 6.10
CA ASN A 313 13.05 -0.18 6.74
C ASN A 313 12.03 0.97 6.76
N GLY A 314 10.78 0.65 6.48
CA GLY A 314 9.64 1.58 6.59
C GLY A 314 9.56 2.65 5.51
N ILE A 315 10.41 2.63 4.48
CA ILE A 315 10.39 3.60 3.36
C ILE A 315 9.06 3.51 2.61
N GLY A 316 8.68 2.29 2.21
CA GLY A 316 7.41 2.03 1.52
C GLY A 316 6.21 2.38 2.37
N ASP A 317 6.26 2.02 3.67
CA ASP A 317 5.23 2.32 4.64
C ASP A 317 5.04 3.84 4.80
N THR A 318 6.17 4.57 4.90
CA THR A 318 6.14 6.04 4.99
C THR A 318 5.55 6.66 3.74
N MET A 319 5.94 6.19 2.55
CA MET A 319 5.37 6.66 1.29
C MET A 319 3.86 6.48 1.28
N LEU A 320 3.37 5.29 1.61
CA LEU A 320 1.93 5.01 1.68
C LEU A 320 1.24 5.87 2.75
N GLY A 321 1.81 5.99 3.95
CA GLY A 321 1.23 6.77 5.03
C GLY A 321 1.05 8.25 4.66
N VAL A 322 2.06 8.87 4.04
CA VAL A 322 2.00 10.26 3.54
C VAL A 322 0.97 10.39 2.42
N LEU A 323 0.93 9.45 1.47
CA LEU A 323 -0.05 9.40 0.39
C LEU A 323 -1.48 9.34 0.96
N MET A 324 -1.72 8.47 1.92
CA MET A 324 -3.02 8.30 2.55
C MET A 324 -3.46 9.53 3.35
N ALA A 325 -2.51 10.22 4.01
CA ALA A 325 -2.81 11.48 4.67
C ALA A 325 -3.34 12.55 3.70
N GLY A 326 -2.83 12.55 2.47
CA GLY A 326 -3.33 13.40 1.41
C GLY A 326 -4.69 12.96 0.88
N LEU A 327 -4.83 11.68 0.52
CA LEU A 327 -6.06 11.11 -0.05
C LEU A 327 -7.26 11.16 0.92
N ALA A 328 -7.01 11.25 2.22
CA ALA A 328 -8.06 11.48 3.22
C ALA A 328 -8.65 12.90 3.14
N LYS A 329 -8.00 13.84 2.48
CA LYS A 329 -8.53 15.20 2.27
C LYS A 329 -9.48 15.24 1.07
N GLU A 330 -10.42 16.15 1.11
CA GLU A 330 -11.40 16.29 0.04
C GLU A 330 -10.76 16.90 -1.22
N GLY A 331 -11.08 16.34 -2.37
CA GLY A 331 -10.59 16.81 -3.67
C GLY A 331 -9.10 16.57 -3.92
N ALA A 332 -8.43 15.76 -3.08
CA ALA A 332 -7.04 15.40 -3.30
C ALA A 332 -6.89 14.39 -4.45
N ARG A 333 -5.87 14.58 -5.25
CA ARG A 333 -5.55 13.76 -6.41
C ARG A 333 -4.25 13.00 -6.17
N VAL A 334 -4.26 11.71 -6.52
CA VAL A 334 -3.10 10.83 -6.25
C VAL A 334 -1.83 11.33 -6.93
N GLU A 335 -1.91 11.80 -8.17
CA GLU A 335 -0.77 12.28 -8.95
C GLU A 335 -0.12 13.55 -8.36
N GLU A 336 -0.89 14.36 -7.63
CA GLU A 336 -0.38 15.56 -6.95
C GLU A 336 0.34 15.20 -5.63
N LEU A 337 -0.03 14.07 -5.04
CA LEU A 337 0.49 13.62 -3.75
C LEU A 337 1.76 12.77 -3.85
N ILE A 338 1.98 12.08 -4.98
CA ILE A 338 3.16 11.24 -5.18
C ILE A 338 4.48 11.96 -4.86
N PRO A 339 4.76 13.18 -5.36
CA PRO A 339 6.02 13.85 -5.06
C PRO A 339 6.22 14.11 -3.56
N VAL A 340 5.15 14.42 -2.82
CA VAL A 340 5.21 14.63 -1.37
C VAL A 340 5.40 13.30 -0.63
N ALA A 341 4.74 12.25 -1.09
CA ALA A 341 4.90 10.90 -0.53
C ALA A 341 6.34 10.38 -0.72
N GLN A 342 6.95 10.60 -1.87
CA GLN A 342 8.37 10.29 -2.11
C GLN A 342 9.31 11.09 -1.22
N GLN A 343 9.03 12.37 -0.95
CA GLN A 343 9.81 13.16 0.02
C GLN A 343 9.75 12.54 1.42
N GLY A 344 8.59 12.00 1.83
CA GLY A 344 8.46 11.25 3.07
C GLY A 344 9.35 10.01 3.10
N ALA A 345 9.36 9.24 2.01
CA ALA A 345 10.21 8.08 1.83
C ALA A 345 11.70 8.42 1.94
N VAL A 346 12.15 9.50 1.29
CA VAL A 346 13.54 9.98 1.36
C VAL A 346 13.94 10.36 2.79
N ARG A 347 13.08 11.08 3.52
CA ARG A 347 13.34 11.43 4.93
C ARG A 347 13.51 10.19 5.81
N THR A 348 12.72 9.16 5.56
CA THR A 348 12.83 7.88 6.27
C THR A 348 14.10 7.14 5.88
N LEU A 349 14.47 7.11 4.60
CA LEU A 349 15.73 6.52 4.11
C LEU A 349 16.98 7.10 4.80
N LYS A 350 16.95 8.40 5.11
CA LYS A 350 18.01 9.13 5.82
C LYS A 350 17.88 9.08 7.35
N SER A 351 16.98 8.26 7.88
CA SER A 351 16.72 8.14 9.33
C SER A 351 17.01 6.74 9.85
N VAL A 352 17.45 6.64 11.09
CA VAL A 352 17.55 5.35 11.80
C VAL A 352 16.18 4.83 12.25
N ALA A 353 15.17 5.70 12.35
CA ALA A 353 13.81 5.33 12.69
C ALA A 353 13.07 4.77 11.46
N ALA A 354 12.22 3.76 11.65
CA ALA A 354 11.39 3.18 10.58
C ALA A 354 10.39 4.19 9.96
N VAL A 355 10.09 5.27 10.68
CA VAL A 355 9.39 6.47 10.18
C VAL A 355 10.10 7.69 10.71
N SER A 356 10.65 8.52 9.82
CA SER A 356 11.37 9.71 10.24
C SER A 356 10.43 10.73 10.90
N PRO A 357 10.78 11.29 12.07
CA PRO A 357 10.04 12.40 12.67
C PRO A 357 9.94 13.65 11.77
N GLU A 358 10.89 13.80 10.82
CA GLU A 358 10.91 14.92 9.88
C GLU A 358 9.73 14.90 8.90
N VAL A 359 9.02 13.76 8.76
CA VAL A 359 7.78 13.68 7.98
C VAL A 359 6.75 14.71 8.41
N ARG A 360 6.78 15.14 9.69
CA ARG A 360 5.92 16.24 10.20
C ARG A 360 6.04 17.54 9.38
N GLY A 361 7.23 17.82 8.82
CA GLY A 361 7.44 18.97 7.95
C GLY A 361 6.69 18.93 6.62
N LEU A 362 6.13 17.79 6.23
CA LEU A 362 5.32 17.64 5.01
C LEU A 362 3.85 18.05 5.21
N LYS A 363 3.39 18.20 6.46
CA LYS A 363 1.99 18.52 6.77
C LYS A 363 1.46 19.73 6.00
N GLY A 364 2.28 20.76 5.82
CA GLY A 364 1.94 21.97 5.08
C GLY A 364 1.83 21.77 3.56
N LEU A 365 2.52 20.77 3.01
CA LEU A 365 2.51 20.48 1.57
C LEU A 365 1.31 19.63 1.15
N ILE A 366 0.70 18.92 2.09
CA ILE A 366 -0.45 18.06 1.85
C ILE A 366 -1.72 18.92 1.85
N GLY A 367 -2.38 19.04 0.68
CA GLY A 367 -3.66 19.77 0.54
C GLY A 367 -3.53 21.23 0.20
N ILE A 368 -2.35 21.71 -0.16
CA ILE A 368 -2.22 23.00 -0.86
C ILE A 368 -2.70 22.75 -2.30
N LYS A 369 -3.94 23.17 -2.62
CA LYS A 369 -4.32 23.36 -4.01
C LYS A 369 -3.32 24.40 -4.59
N LYS A 370 -2.37 23.96 -5.41
CA LYS A 370 -1.69 24.91 -6.30
C LYS A 370 -2.79 25.51 -7.17
N ARG A 371 -3.17 26.76 -6.86
CA ARG A 371 -3.92 27.60 -7.80
C ARG A 371 -2.96 27.81 -8.97
N LEU A 372 -3.15 27.06 -10.03
CA LEU A 372 -2.62 27.33 -11.36
C LEU A 372 -3.57 28.30 -12.04
#